data_1f0a4af558d303678ab244b4300313af
#
_entry.id   1f0a4af558d303678ab244b4300313af
#
_cell.length_a   1.000
_cell.length_b   1.000
_cell.length_c   1.000
_cell.angle_alpha   90.00
_cell.angle_beta   90.00
_cell.angle_gamma   90.00
#
_symmetry.space_group_name_H-M   'P 1'
#
loop_
_entity.id
_entity.type
_entity.pdbx_description
1 polymer ?
#
loop_
_entity_poly.entity_id
_entity_poly.type
_entity_poly.pdbx_seq_one_letter_code
_entity_poly.pdbx_strand_id
1 'polypeptide(L)'
;MKKYLIIGAVLVALLAAIGWQQSRIKKLTADRDKYRSNTETLLQDVRTYQTKDSLNAAKVGNLELKLSEYKKYRADDLALIKTLQAKNRDLERVTTTQMETINELRATVRDSIVYLPGDTVTTVLRCIEYSDKWVDFDGCIKNNTFSGKIITRDSLLITETVQYKRFLNFLWKTKRIKNREFDIVSKNPHTKITGFEVITIEK
;
A
#
# COMPACT_ATOMS: atom_id res chain seq x y z
N MET A 1 23.09 40.22 -49.14
CA MET A 1 22.36 40.28 -47.84
C MET A 1 21.21 39.27 -47.77
N LYS A 2 20.22 39.22 -48.72
CA LYS A 2 19.08 38.27 -48.69
C LYS A 2 19.49 36.79 -48.55
N LYS A 3 20.55 36.32 -49.23
CA LYS A 3 21.03 34.92 -49.15
C LYS A 3 21.47 34.52 -47.74
N TYR A 4 22.13 35.35 -47.01
CA TYR A 4 22.61 35.09 -45.65
C TYR A 4 21.47 35.08 -44.63
N LEU A 5 20.41 35.87 -44.84
CA LEU A 5 19.20 35.82 -44.06
C LEU A 5 18.42 34.52 -44.22
N ILE A 6 18.36 33.99 -45.46
CA ILE A 6 17.70 32.68 -45.73
C ILE A 6 18.48 31.54 -45.06
N ILE A 7 19.83 31.56 -45.19
CA ILE A 7 20.67 30.53 -44.56
C ILE A 7 20.53 30.59 -43.02
N GLY A 8 20.50 31.78 -42.45
CA GLY A 8 20.28 31.96 -41.01
C GLY A 8 18.93 31.44 -40.55
N ALA A 9 17.86 31.73 -41.31
CA ALA A 9 16.52 31.22 -41.01
C ALA A 9 16.41 29.69 -41.06
N VAL A 10 17.06 29.08 -42.05
CA VAL A 10 17.11 27.59 -42.17
C VAL A 10 17.87 26.97 -41.02
N LEU A 11 19.01 27.55 -40.62
CA LEU A 11 19.76 27.06 -39.47
C LEU A 11 18.95 27.11 -38.16
N VAL A 12 18.23 28.23 -37.91
CA VAL A 12 17.35 28.36 -36.72
C VAL A 12 16.23 27.33 -36.78
N ALA A 13 15.60 27.11 -37.94
CA ALA A 13 14.56 26.11 -38.10
C ALA A 13 15.06 24.69 -37.82
N LEU A 14 16.26 24.34 -38.30
CA LEU A 14 16.89 23.04 -38.01
C LEU A 14 17.20 22.85 -36.52
N LEU A 15 17.74 23.86 -35.86
CA LEU A 15 18.02 23.79 -34.43
C LEU A 15 16.73 23.65 -33.61
N ALA A 16 15.66 24.36 -33.99
CA ALA A 16 14.35 24.23 -33.39
C ALA A 16 13.76 22.82 -33.59
N ALA A 17 13.88 22.24 -34.77
CA ALA A 17 13.43 20.88 -35.08
C ALA A 17 14.19 19.84 -34.26
N ILE A 18 15.53 19.96 -34.13
CA ILE A 18 16.36 19.07 -33.31
C ILE A 18 15.96 19.19 -31.83
N GLY A 19 15.76 20.40 -31.31
CA GLY A 19 15.33 20.62 -29.93
C GLY A 19 13.96 19.99 -29.65
N TRP A 20 13.01 20.11 -30.57
CA TRP A 20 11.70 19.50 -30.48
C TRP A 20 11.76 17.98 -30.52
N GLN A 21 12.55 17.40 -31.44
CA GLN A 21 12.76 15.94 -31.50
C GLN A 21 13.41 15.42 -30.20
N GLN A 22 14.43 16.08 -29.67
CA GLN A 22 15.04 15.67 -28.40
C GLN A 22 14.04 15.71 -27.23
N SER A 23 13.17 16.71 -27.18
CA SER A 23 12.12 16.77 -26.16
C SER A 23 11.12 15.61 -26.27
N ARG A 24 10.73 15.26 -27.51
CA ARG A 24 9.88 14.09 -27.79
C ARG A 24 10.54 12.78 -27.36
N ILE A 25 11.80 12.56 -27.74
CA ILE A 25 12.56 11.37 -27.37
C ILE A 25 12.67 11.24 -25.86
N LYS A 26 12.94 12.34 -25.14
CA LYS A 26 13.02 12.32 -23.67
C LYS A 26 11.69 11.91 -23.02
N LYS A 27 10.54 12.42 -23.54
CA LYS A 27 9.21 12.03 -23.06
C LYS A 27 8.93 10.56 -23.31
N LEU A 28 9.13 10.10 -24.54
CA LEU A 28 8.89 8.69 -24.91
C LEU A 28 9.77 7.72 -24.11
N THR A 29 11.02 8.09 -23.86
CA THR A 29 11.91 7.28 -23.02
C THR A 29 11.44 7.25 -21.57
N ALA A 30 10.97 8.36 -21.01
CA ALA A 30 10.42 8.40 -19.67
C ALA A 30 9.14 7.53 -19.55
N ASP A 31 8.22 7.65 -20.50
CA ASP A 31 7.01 6.84 -20.55
C ASP A 31 7.32 5.34 -20.68
N ARG A 32 8.25 4.96 -21.57
CA ARG A 32 8.73 3.58 -21.70
C ARG A 32 9.29 3.05 -20.39
N ASP A 33 10.19 3.80 -19.74
CA ASP A 33 10.82 3.38 -18.49
C ASP A 33 9.79 3.23 -17.37
N LYS A 34 8.77 4.10 -17.33
CA LYS A 34 7.64 4.01 -16.40
C LYS A 34 6.82 2.74 -16.62
N TYR A 35 6.33 2.51 -17.84
CA TYR A 35 5.50 1.34 -18.12
C TYR A 35 6.27 0.03 -17.96
N ARG A 36 7.57 0.03 -18.25
CA ARG A 36 8.43 -1.11 -17.96
C ARG A 36 8.53 -1.37 -16.46
N SER A 37 8.74 -0.34 -15.64
CA SER A 37 8.76 -0.46 -14.18
C SER A 37 7.42 -0.94 -13.64
N ASN A 38 6.30 -0.42 -14.15
CA ASN A 38 4.97 -0.88 -13.79
C ASN A 38 4.77 -2.37 -14.10
N THR A 39 5.20 -2.82 -15.29
CA THR A 39 5.13 -4.23 -15.69
C THR A 39 5.97 -5.10 -14.77
N GLU A 40 7.20 -4.69 -14.45
CA GLU A 40 8.06 -5.40 -13.51
C GLU A 40 7.44 -5.49 -12.11
N THR A 41 6.79 -4.41 -11.64
CA THR A 41 6.09 -4.38 -10.35
C THR A 41 4.87 -5.31 -10.33
N LEU A 42 4.07 -5.34 -11.41
CA LEU A 42 2.90 -6.22 -11.52
C LEU A 42 3.26 -7.71 -11.63
N LEU A 43 4.43 -8.02 -12.20
CA LEU A 43 4.94 -9.38 -12.32
C LEU A 43 5.66 -9.86 -11.05
N GLN A 44 6.01 -8.95 -10.14
CA GLN A 44 6.61 -9.31 -8.86
C GLN A 44 5.51 -9.51 -7.83
N ASP A 45 5.47 -10.72 -7.26
CA ASP A 45 4.64 -10.98 -6.09
C ASP A 45 5.09 -10.12 -4.90
N VAL A 46 4.14 -9.82 -4.00
CA VAL A 46 4.44 -9.17 -2.73
C VAL A 46 5.45 -10.03 -1.97
N ARG A 47 6.65 -9.49 -1.75
CA ARG A 47 7.70 -10.21 -1.01
C ARG A 47 7.45 -10.05 0.48
N THR A 48 6.93 -11.10 1.10
CA THR A 48 6.76 -11.17 2.56
C THR A 48 8.03 -11.68 3.22
N TYR A 49 8.39 -11.12 4.36
CA TYR A 49 9.54 -11.54 5.15
C TYR A 49 9.29 -11.26 6.63
N GLN A 50 10.10 -11.86 7.49
CA GLN A 50 10.11 -11.53 8.92
C GLN A 50 11.29 -10.63 9.23
N THR A 51 11.06 -9.62 10.05
CA THR A 51 12.11 -8.78 10.59
C THR A 51 12.94 -9.55 11.62
N LYS A 52 14.07 -8.98 12.07
CA LYS A 52 14.90 -9.56 13.15
C LYS A 52 14.13 -9.78 14.45
N ASP A 53 13.11 -8.97 14.69
CA ASP A 53 12.23 -9.05 15.86
C ASP A 53 11.00 -9.95 15.60
N SER A 54 11.06 -10.82 14.59
CA SER A 54 9.98 -11.74 14.18
C SER A 54 8.67 -11.07 13.78
N LEU A 55 8.69 -9.77 13.44
CA LEU A 55 7.51 -9.06 12.93
C LEU A 55 7.31 -9.36 11.45
N ASN A 56 6.05 -9.49 11.06
CA ASN A 56 5.68 -9.71 9.68
C ASN A 56 5.81 -8.44 8.85
N ALA A 57 6.47 -8.52 7.73
CA ALA A 57 6.73 -7.42 6.82
C ALA A 57 6.49 -7.81 5.38
N ALA A 58 6.18 -6.83 4.55
CA ALA A 58 6.04 -7.01 3.10
C ALA A 58 6.72 -5.88 2.35
N LYS A 59 7.28 -6.19 1.19
CA LYS A 59 7.92 -5.25 0.27
C LYS A 59 7.26 -5.31 -1.09
N VAL A 60 7.00 -4.15 -1.67
CA VAL A 60 6.41 -4.02 -3.01
C VAL A 60 7.04 -2.86 -3.79
N GLY A 61 7.02 -2.95 -5.11
CA GLY A 61 7.32 -1.84 -6.01
C GLY A 61 6.18 -0.82 -6.05
N ASN A 62 6.45 0.30 -6.70
CA ASN A 62 5.48 1.37 -6.90
C ASN A 62 4.90 1.31 -8.32
N LEU A 63 3.59 1.41 -8.44
CA LEU A 63 2.90 1.63 -9.72
C LEU A 63 2.71 3.12 -9.95
N GLU A 64 3.18 3.63 -11.08
CA GLU A 64 2.97 5.02 -11.49
C GLU A 64 1.89 5.09 -12.58
N LEU A 65 0.70 5.54 -12.23
CA LEU A 65 -0.46 5.60 -13.11
C LEU A 65 -0.96 7.03 -13.28
N LYS A 66 -1.43 7.36 -14.49
CA LYS A 66 -2.24 8.56 -14.69
C LYS A 66 -3.61 8.38 -14.02
N LEU A 67 -4.25 9.47 -13.63
CA LEU A 67 -5.57 9.42 -13.01
C LEU A 67 -6.61 8.65 -13.87
N SER A 68 -6.53 8.76 -15.19
CA SER A 68 -7.40 8.04 -16.13
C SER A 68 -7.14 6.53 -16.15
N GLU A 69 -5.89 6.11 -15.97
CA GLU A 69 -5.48 4.70 -15.87
C GLU A 69 -5.91 4.13 -14.53
N TYR A 70 -5.68 4.87 -13.43
CA TYR A 70 -6.14 4.49 -12.10
C TYR A 70 -7.66 4.29 -12.03
N LYS A 71 -8.44 5.17 -12.66
CA LYS A 71 -9.91 5.04 -12.75
C LYS A 71 -10.36 3.73 -13.39
N LYS A 72 -9.60 3.22 -14.35
CA LYS A 72 -9.90 1.93 -15.01
C LYS A 72 -9.44 0.74 -14.19
N TYR A 73 -8.31 0.89 -13.51
CA TYR A 73 -7.68 -0.18 -12.74
C TYR A 73 -8.38 -0.42 -11.39
N ARG A 74 -8.79 0.66 -10.69
CA ARG A 74 -9.36 0.63 -9.34
C ARG A 74 -10.61 1.51 -9.22
N ALA A 75 -11.66 1.18 -9.99
CA ALA A 75 -12.90 1.95 -10.00
C ALA A 75 -13.60 1.97 -8.62
N ASP A 76 -13.58 0.85 -7.91
CA ASP A 76 -14.21 0.68 -6.59
C ASP A 76 -13.51 1.51 -5.53
N ASP A 77 -12.17 1.52 -5.54
CA ASP A 77 -11.38 2.37 -4.62
C ASP A 77 -11.71 3.85 -4.82
N LEU A 78 -11.93 4.26 -6.06
CA LEU A 78 -12.28 5.64 -6.38
C LEU A 78 -13.67 6.04 -5.86
N ALA A 79 -14.61 5.12 -5.85
CA ALA A 79 -15.93 5.32 -5.25
C ALA A 79 -15.78 5.53 -3.73
N LEU A 80 -14.97 4.71 -3.07
CA LEU A 80 -14.68 4.83 -1.64
C LEU A 80 -13.94 6.16 -1.32
N ILE A 81 -12.94 6.54 -2.11
CA ILE A 81 -12.20 7.80 -1.93
C ILE A 81 -13.12 9.01 -2.02
N LYS A 82 -14.14 8.97 -2.88
CA LYS A 82 -15.15 10.03 -2.95
C LYS A 82 -15.95 10.18 -1.65
N THR A 83 -16.23 9.10 -0.94
CA THR A 83 -16.93 9.16 0.36
C THR A 83 -16.09 9.87 1.41
N LEU A 84 -14.76 9.86 1.28
CA LEU A 84 -13.82 10.57 2.14
C LEU A 84 -13.69 12.06 1.79
N GLN A 85 -14.49 12.57 0.83
CA GLN A 85 -14.47 13.95 0.34
C GLN A 85 -13.13 14.38 -0.28
N ALA A 86 -12.24 13.45 -0.58
CA ALA A 86 -11.00 13.73 -1.28
C ALA A 86 -11.26 14.06 -2.76
N LYS A 87 -10.68 15.17 -3.23
CA LYS A 87 -10.80 15.56 -4.64
C LYS A 87 -9.82 14.75 -5.48
N ASN A 88 -10.30 14.08 -6.51
CA ASN A 88 -9.47 13.26 -7.39
C ASN A 88 -8.26 14.00 -7.98
N ARG A 89 -8.38 15.32 -8.22
CA ARG A 89 -7.28 16.14 -8.74
C ARG A 89 -6.14 16.32 -7.74
N ASP A 90 -6.43 16.15 -6.44
CA ASP A 90 -5.46 16.36 -5.36
C ASP A 90 -4.88 15.02 -4.88
N LEU A 91 -5.32 13.91 -5.47
CA LEU A 91 -4.87 12.56 -5.15
C LEU A 91 -3.44 12.35 -5.66
N GLU A 92 -2.51 12.00 -4.78
CA GLU A 92 -1.10 11.78 -5.12
C GLU A 92 -0.69 10.31 -4.99
N ARG A 93 -1.24 9.62 -4.00
CA ARG A 93 -0.89 8.23 -3.72
C ARG A 93 -2.06 7.49 -3.10
N VAL A 94 -2.21 6.23 -3.48
CA VAL A 94 -3.13 5.28 -2.86
C VAL A 94 -2.34 4.06 -2.41
N THR A 95 -2.59 3.63 -1.19
CA THR A 95 -1.97 2.43 -0.62
C THR A 95 -3.07 1.49 -0.18
N THR A 96 -3.02 0.26 -0.67
CA THR A 96 -3.96 -0.80 -0.29
C THR A 96 -3.21 -1.91 0.42
N THR A 97 -3.73 -2.36 1.55
CA THR A 97 -3.14 -3.43 2.37
C THR A 97 -4.18 -4.48 2.66
N GLN A 98 -3.82 -5.74 2.48
CA GLN A 98 -4.60 -6.89 2.93
C GLN A 98 -3.86 -7.59 4.05
N MET A 99 -4.55 -7.84 5.14
CA MET A 99 -3.97 -8.43 6.34
C MET A 99 -4.85 -9.57 6.86
N GLU A 100 -4.20 -10.59 7.36
CA GLU A 100 -4.82 -11.70 8.06
C GLU A 100 -4.29 -11.72 9.49
N THR A 101 -5.17 -11.70 10.47
CA THR A 101 -4.80 -11.77 11.89
C THR A 101 -5.17 -13.15 12.43
N ILE A 102 -4.16 -13.91 12.82
CA ILE A 102 -4.31 -15.24 13.39
C ILE A 102 -3.97 -15.14 14.87
N ASN A 103 -4.97 -15.32 15.73
CA ASN A 103 -4.80 -15.32 17.17
C ASN A 103 -5.09 -16.71 17.72
N GLU A 104 -4.06 -17.41 18.19
CA GLU A 104 -4.21 -18.61 19.00
C GLU A 104 -4.31 -18.19 20.46
N LEU A 105 -5.54 -18.14 20.97
CA LEU A 105 -5.80 -17.72 22.35
C LEU A 105 -5.85 -18.94 23.28
N ARG A 106 -5.06 -18.87 24.35
CA ARG A 106 -5.13 -19.83 25.46
C ARG A 106 -5.60 -19.06 26.69
N ALA A 107 -6.85 -19.25 27.07
CA ALA A 107 -7.44 -18.60 28.22
C ALA A 107 -8.13 -19.63 29.13
N THR A 108 -8.15 -19.32 30.42
CA THR A 108 -8.85 -20.14 31.42
C THR A 108 -10.34 -19.89 31.31
N VAL A 109 -11.10 -20.95 31.12
CA VAL A 109 -12.57 -20.89 31.16
C VAL A 109 -13.01 -20.78 32.61
N ARG A 110 -13.79 -19.77 32.94
CA ARG A 110 -14.40 -19.60 34.26
C ARG A 110 -15.89 -19.92 34.17
N ASP A 111 -16.35 -20.80 35.06
CA ASP A 111 -17.76 -21.07 35.20
C ASP A 111 -18.41 -19.96 36.03
N SER A 112 -19.38 -19.27 35.46
CA SER A 112 -20.17 -18.24 36.12
C SER A 112 -21.61 -18.76 36.33
N ILE A 113 -22.02 -18.83 37.56
CA ILE A 113 -23.39 -19.29 37.91
C ILE A 113 -24.31 -18.06 37.95
N VAL A 114 -25.27 -18.01 37.05
CA VAL A 114 -26.27 -16.95 37.00
C VAL A 114 -27.57 -17.45 37.64
N TYR A 115 -27.99 -16.83 38.75
CA TYR A 115 -29.29 -17.07 39.37
C TYR A 115 -30.36 -16.20 38.69
N LEU A 116 -31.34 -16.83 38.06
CA LEU A 116 -32.49 -16.12 37.53
C LEU A 116 -33.53 -15.93 38.68
N PRO A 117 -34.03 -14.70 38.88
CA PRO A 117 -35.06 -14.47 39.91
C PRO A 117 -36.33 -15.26 39.60
N GLY A 118 -36.71 -16.17 40.50
CA GLY A 118 -37.96 -16.94 40.40
C GLY A 118 -37.87 -18.30 39.76
N ASP A 119 -36.70 -18.76 39.32
CA ASP A 119 -36.54 -20.08 38.68
C ASP A 119 -35.47 -20.91 39.40
N THR A 120 -35.73 -22.21 39.62
CA THR A 120 -34.79 -23.15 40.23
C THR A 120 -33.70 -23.63 39.23
N VAL A 121 -33.71 -23.12 38.03
CA VAL A 121 -32.75 -23.52 36.97
C VAL A 121 -31.54 -22.60 37.02
N THR A 122 -30.45 -23.09 37.55
CA THR A 122 -29.13 -22.45 37.45
C THR A 122 -28.58 -22.62 36.06
N THR A 123 -28.43 -21.54 35.31
CA THR A 123 -27.72 -21.58 34.02
C THR A 123 -26.24 -21.35 34.26
N VAL A 124 -25.42 -22.33 33.91
CA VAL A 124 -23.96 -22.20 33.95
C VAL A 124 -23.49 -21.51 32.66
N LEU A 125 -22.92 -20.34 32.80
CA LEU A 125 -22.23 -19.63 31.72
C LEU A 125 -20.75 -19.96 31.82
N ARG A 126 -20.17 -20.37 30.73
CA ARG A 126 -18.71 -20.56 30.58
C ARG A 126 -18.13 -19.36 29.89
N CYS A 127 -17.47 -18.48 30.65
CA CYS A 127 -16.93 -17.25 30.14
C CYS A 127 -15.40 -17.34 29.97
N ILE A 128 -14.92 -16.70 28.93
CA ILE A 128 -13.51 -16.59 28.59
C ILE A 128 -13.19 -15.10 28.51
N GLU A 129 -12.18 -14.68 29.24
CA GLU A 129 -11.64 -13.33 29.19
C GLU A 129 -10.14 -13.43 28.91
N TYR A 130 -9.70 -12.70 27.87
CA TYR A 130 -8.30 -12.60 27.51
C TYR A 130 -8.00 -11.16 27.09
N SER A 131 -6.95 -10.58 27.61
CA SER A 131 -6.51 -9.24 27.26
C SER A 131 -4.99 -9.18 27.19
N ASP A 132 -4.49 -8.68 26.06
CA ASP A 132 -3.10 -8.28 25.90
C ASP A 132 -3.00 -6.95 25.15
N LYS A 133 -1.80 -6.57 24.73
CA LYS A 133 -1.56 -5.34 23.97
C LYS A 133 -2.31 -5.32 22.63
N TRP A 134 -2.53 -6.48 22.02
CA TRP A 134 -3.00 -6.61 20.65
C TRP A 134 -4.42 -7.12 20.53
N VAL A 135 -4.86 -7.89 21.50
CA VAL A 135 -6.17 -8.55 21.46
C VAL A 135 -6.86 -8.44 22.81
N ASP A 136 -8.12 -7.99 22.79
CA ASP A 136 -9.06 -8.17 23.88
C ASP A 136 -10.15 -9.11 23.40
N PHE A 137 -10.39 -10.16 24.13
CA PHE A 137 -11.43 -11.13 23.90
C PHE A 137 -12.23 -11.31 25.19
N ASP A 138 -13.51 -11.04 25.10
CA ASP A 138 -14.47 -11.26 26.19
C ASP A 138 -15.72 -11.92 25.62
N GLY A 139 -16.12 -13.06 26.21
CA GLY A 139 -17.29 -13.77 25.75
C GLY A 139 -17.66 -14.95 26.59
N CYS A 140 -18.94 -15.32 26.52
CA CYS A 140 -19.54 -16.44 27.25
C CYS A 140 -20.24 -17.43 26.33
N ILE A 141 -20.23 -18.69 26.72
CA ILE A 141 -20.99 -19.76 26.07
C ILE A 141 -22.22 -20.09 26.91
N LYS A 142 -23.38 -19.98 26.28
CA LYS A 142 -24.66 -20.38 26.83
C LYS A 142 -25.35 -21.33 25.87
N ASN A 143 -25.78 -22.50 26.35
CA ASN A 143 -26.53 -23.47 25.53
C ASN A 143 -25.87 -23.73 24.13
N ASN A 144 -24.58 -23.99 24.10
CA ASN A 144 -23.77 -24.18 22.86
C ASN A 144 -23.69 -22.94 21.94
N THR A 145 -24.17 -21.78 22.37
CA THR A 145 -24.05 -20.54 21.62
C THR A 145 -23.00 -19.63 22.27
N PHE A 146 -22.00 -19.25 21.50
CA PHE A 146 -21.00 -18.25 21.91
C PHE A 146 -21.57 -16.85 21.66
N SER A 147 -21.45 -15.99 22.65
CA SER A 147 -21.71 -14.55 22.54
C SER A 147 -20.55 -13.79 23.18
N GLY A 148 -19.90 -12.93 22.41
CA GLY A 148 -18.75 -12.20 22.91
C GLY A 148 -18.28 -11.12 21.96
N LYS A 149 -17.23 -10.40 22.38
CA LYS A 149 -16.58 -9.31 21.65
C LYS A 149 -15.09 -9.61 21.50
N ILE A 150 -14.58 -9.43 20.29
CA ILE A 150 -13.16 -9.50 20.00
C ILE A 150 -12.72 -8.13 19.49
N ILE A 151 -11.71 -7.54 20.14
CA ILE A 151 -11.08 -6.31 19.70
C ILE A 151 -9.64 -6.64 19.35
N THR A 152 -9.25 -6.45 18.10
CA THR A 152 -7.86 -6.58 17.67
C THR A 152 -7.30 -5.19 17.38
N ARG A 153 -6.04 -4.98 17.78
CA ARG A 153 -5.30 -3.73 17.54
C ARG A 153 -4.09 -4.05 16.68
N ASP A 154 -3.79 -3.18 15.72
CA ASP A 154 -2.57 -3.26 14.95
C ASP A 154 -1.95 -1.87 14.80
N SER A 155 -0.66 -1.85 14.49
CA SER A 155 0.08 -0.63 14.20
C SER A 155 1.00 -0.91 13.03
N LEU A 156 0.77 -0.23 11.93
CA LEU A 156 1.54 -0.40 10.70
C LEU A 156 2.61 0.68 10.60
N LEU A 157 3.83 0.27 10.24
CA LEU A 157 4.90 1.15 9.81
C LEU A 157 5.09 1.00 8.31
N ILE A 158 4.90 2.08 7.57
CA ILE A 158 5.13 2.11 6.12
C ILE A 158 6.34 3.00 5.86
N THR A 159 7.32 2.48 5.13
CA THR A 159 8.52 3.21 4.75
C THR A 159 8.68 3.24 3.23
N GLU A 160 9.10 4.37 2.71
CA GLU A 160 9.43 4.56 1.29
C GLU A 160 10.95 4.65 1.12
N THR A 161 11.51 3.80 0.27
CA THR A 161 12.91 3.85 -0.12
C THR A 161 13.03 4.31 -1.57
N VAL A 162 13.71 5.42 -1.80
CA VAL A 162 13.91 6.00 -3.13
C VAL A 162 15.34 5.77 -3.60
N GLN A 163 15.47 5.11 -4.73
CA GLN A 163 16.74 4.93 -5.41
C GLN A 163 16.87 5.96 -6.54
N TYR A 164 17.98 6.69 -6.57
CA TYR A 164 18.27 7.67 -7.62
C TYR A 164 19.17 7.08 -8.70
N LYS A 165 18.94 7.48 -9.96
CA LYS A 165 19.85 7.15 -11.06
C LYS A 165 21.20 7.83 -10.81
N ARG A 166 22.30 7.11 -11.11
CA ARG A 166 23.64 7.69 -11.08
C ARG A 166 24.04 8.13 -12.48
N PHE A 167 24.81 9.22 -12.58
CA PHE A 167 25.44 9.62 -13.84
C PHE A 167 26.49 8.58 -14.22
N LEU A 168 26.47 8.12 -15.47
CA LEU A 168 27.30 7.01 -15.97
C LEU A 168 27.25 5.74 -15.10
N ASN A 169 26.15 5.50 -14.36
CA ASN A 169 25.89 4.36 -13.45
C ASN A 169 26.80 4.26 -12.20
N PHE A 170 27.89 4.99 -12.09
CA PHE A 170 28.83 4.87 -10.97
C PHE A 170 29.26 6.21 -10.33
N LEU A 171 29.14 7.32 -11.04
CA LEU A 171 29.53 8.64 -10.53
C LEU A 171 28.52 9.18 -9.50
N TRP A 172 28.16 10.42 -9.53
CA TRP A 172 27.25 11.04 -8.57
C TRP A 172 25.78 10.69 -8.78
N LYS A 173 24.97 10.78 -7.71
CA LYS A 173 23.52 10.62 -7.76
C LYS A 173 22.90 11.80 -8.55
N THR A 174 22.00 11.48 -9.47
CA THR A 174 21.19 12.49 -10.17
C THR A 174 19.89 12.73 -9.40
N LYS A 175 19.14 13.79 -9.73
CA LYS A 175 17.80 14.03 -9.21
C LYS A 175 16.74 13.09 -9.81
N ARG A 176 17.11 12.21 -10.76
CA ARG A 176 16.17 11.28 -11.40
C ARG A 176 16.00 10.04 -10.55
N ILE A 177 14.76 9.70 -10.25
CA ILE A 177 14.40 8.49 -9.53
C ILE A 177 14.61 7.29 -10.47
N LYS A 178 15.25 6.25 -9.96
CA LYS A 178 15.42 4.96 -10.63
C LYS A 178 14.31 4.00 -10.25
N ASN A 179 14.03 3.90 -8.95
CA ASN A 179 13.04 3.02 -8.38
C ASN A 179 12.51 3.57 -7.06
N ARG A 180 11.27 3.22 -6.72
CA ARG A 180 10.64 3.44 -5.41
C ARG A 180 10.18 2.09 -4.89
N GLU A 181 10.56 1.77 -3.69
CA GLU A 181 10.15 0.56 -3.00
C GLU A 181 9.48 0.95 -1.70
N PHE A 182 8.44 0.22 -1.34
CA PHE A 182 7.69 0.41 -0.12
C PHE A 182 7.80 -0.84 0.73
N ASP A 183 8.16 -0.65 1.98
CA ASP A 183 8.15 -1.68 3.00
C ASP A 183 7.03 -1.36 4.00
N ILE A 184 6.23 -2.35 4.34
CA ILE A 184 5.24 -2.29 5.39
C ILE A 184 5.56 -3.34 6.44
N VAL A 185 5.47 -2.94 7.70
CA VAL A 185 5.72 -3.82 8.84
C VAL A 185 4.54 -3.70 9.79
N SER A 186 3.92 -4.83 10.15
CA SER A 186 2.97 -4.90 11.25
C SER A 186 3.73 -5.01 12.57
N LYS A 187 3.38 -4.19 13.54
CA LYS A 187 3.91 -4.28 14.91
C LYS A 187 3.21 -5.36 15.73
N ASN A 188 2.04 -5.83 15.26
CA ASN A 188 1.35 -6.95 15.87
C ASN A 188 1.95 -8.26 15.34
N PRO A 189 2.55 -9.11 16.18
CA PRO A 189 3.18 -10.35 15.75
C PRO A 189 2.17 -11.38 15.20
N HIS A 190 0.89 -11.24 15.54
CA HIS A 190 -0.19 -12.13 15.08
C HIS A 190 -0.74 -11.75 13.71
N THR A 191 -0.40 -10.56 13.20
CA THR A 191 -0.89 -10.09 11.90
C THR A 191 0.07 -10.46 10.79
N LYS A 192 -0.43 -11.16 9.79
CA LYS A 192 0.27 -11.49 8.55
C LYS A 192 -0.21 -10.57 7.42
N ILE A 193 0.71 -9.97 6.70
CA ILE A 193 0.40 -9.15 5.53
C ILE A 193 0.25 -10.09 4.34
N THR A 194 -0.94 -10.15 3.74
CA THR A 194 -1.27 -11.04 2.62
C THR A 194 -1.29 -10.29 1.29
N GLY A 195 -1.48 -8.97 1.30
CA GLY A 195 -1.41 -8.13 0.11
C GLY A 195 -1.00 -6.70 0.46
N PHE A 196 -0.19 -6.11 -0.40
CA PHE A 196 0.26 -4.74 -0.27
C PHE A 196 0.50 -4.14 -1.65
N GLU A 197 -0.15 -3.05 -1.95
CA GLU A 197 -0.04 -2.34 -3.23
C GLU A 197 0.11 -0.84 -3.00
N VAL A 198 0.98 -0.21 -3.76
CA VAL A 198 1.18 1.24 -3.74
C VAL A 198 1.08 1.80 -5.14
N ILE A 199 0.19 2.75 -5.33
CA ILE A 199 -0.06 3.41 -6.61
C ILE A 199 0.20 4.90 -6.43
N THR A 200 1.15 5.44 -7.19
CA THR A 200 1.39 6.89 -7.32
C THR A 200 0.63 7.42 -8.52
N ILE A 201 -0.12 8.49 -8.34
CA ILE A 201 -0.94 9.11 -9.38
C ILE A 201 -0.18 10.31 -9.95
N GLU A 202 0.10 10.26 -11.26
CA GLU A 202 0.70 11.37 -11.98
C GLU A 202 -0.31 12.48 -12.23
N LYS A 203 0.13 13.70 -12.04
CA LYS A 203 -0.60 14.95 -12.35
C LYS A 203 -0.32 15.44 -13.75
#